data_9b23b13037a8a1d8f52562a3eb2eea26
#
_entry.id   9b23b13037a8a1d8f52562a3eb2eea26
#
_cell.length_a   1.000
_cell.length_b   1.000
_cell.length_c   1.000
_cell.angle_alpha   90.00
_cell.angle_beta   90.00
_cell.angle_gamma   90.00
#
_symmetry.space_group_name_H-M   'P 1'
#
loop_
_entity.id
_entity.type
_entity.pdbx_description
1 polymer ?
#
loop_
_entity_poly.entity_id
_entity_poly.type
_entity_poly.pdbx_seq_one_letter_code
_entity_poly.pdbx_strand_id
1 'polypeptide(L)'
;MPRHALVWFKRDLRLRDHAPLAAAAQADTAAAVYVIEPDWLASPEGSSAHLAFALEGLAQLRRTLAARGLPLLVEVGEVRAVFERLRARYPFTDLLSHEETGSGWSYRRDRAVAAWCRQHSVAWQEFAQTGVVRRLRTRDGWARHWQARMDAPLVPTPDGFRGAEGLALPDLPDLARLGLDPHGKQLQAAGEAPAQATLASFLAYRGHGYLTSISSPLRAERGGSRLSPYLAFGMLSMRQAHQATVAAIAGSDDVAVRRALRGFAGRLRWHCHFMQKLESQPSLEFRNLARATDGLREGDFDRERFGAWCAGATGYPMVDACMRSLRATGWLNFRMRAMLVSFAAYHLWLHWREPGLFLARQFLDYEAGIHWSQMQMQSGTTGINTLRMYSPAKQARDHDPGGHFIRRWVPELSRVPLPLLAEPWRMEPSQQRAAGCVIGRDYPAPLVEERAALAQARDRLYAVRRDPRARAEADAIQTRHGSRRSGLPSARRRRRTRATSQPDLFE
;
A
#
# COMPACT_ATOMS: atom_id res chain seq x y z
N MET A 1 18.60 -34.34 -16.91
CA MET A 1 19.67 -33.34 -16.72
C MET A 1 19.57 -32.82 -15.31
N PRO A 2 20.68 -32.53 -14.63
CA PRO A 2 20.63 -31.95 -13.30
C PRO A 2 19.92 -30.62 -13.30
N ARG A 3 19.13 -30.35 -12.25
CA ARG A 3 18.35 -29.13 -12.06
C ARG A 3 19.10 -28.21 -11.10
N HIS A 4 19.48 -27.04 -11.59
CA HIS A 4 20.14 -26.00 -10.82
C HIS A 4 19.18 -24.80 -10.69
N ALA A 5 18.63 -24.61 -9.48
CA ALA A 5 17.58 -23.62 -9.25
C ALA A 5 18.12 -22.29 -8.72
N LEU A 6 17.69 -21.17 -9.30
CA LEU A 6 17.88 -19.84 -8.76
C LEU A 6 16.54 -19.30 -8.28
N VAL A 7 16.40 -19.05 -6.98
CA VAL A 7 15.23 -18.38 -6.41
C VAL A 7 15.42 -16.88 -6.48
N TRP A 8 14.58 -16.20 -7.25
CA TRP A 8 14.60 -14.74 -7.37
C TRP A 8 13.58 -14.12 -6.43
N PHE A 9 14.05 -13.58 -5.30
CA PHE A 9 13.25 -12.83 -4.37
C PHE A 9 12.94 -11.43 -4.93
N LYS A 10 11.69 -11.01 -4.77
CA LYS A 10 11.20 -9.68 -5.14
C LYS A 10 10.49 -9.02 -3.95
N ARG A 11 9.18 -9.22 -3.83
CA ARG A 11 8.33 -8.77 -2.71
C ARG A 11 7.77 -9.97 -1.95
N ASP A 12 8.66 -10.83 -1.46
CA ASP A 12 8.34 -12.11 -0.84
C ASP A 12 9.42 -12.54 0.20
N LEU A 13 9.90 -11.56 0.99
CA LEU A 13 11.06 -11.70 1.88
C LEU A 13 10.75 -12.53 3.13
N ARG A 14 10.43 -13.82 2.93
CA ARG A 14 10.09 -14.78 3.99
C ARG A 14 10.53 -16.20 3.61
N LEU A 15 10.58 -17.06 4.61
CA LEU A 15 10.83 -18.50 4.43
C LEU A 15 9.51 -19.30 4.40
N ARG A 16 8.55 -18.95 5.27
CA ARG A 16 7.29 -19.70 5.44
C ARG A 16 6.31 -19.42 4.31
N ASP A 17 5.55 -20.48 3.92
CA ASP A 17 4.55 -20.37 2.85
C ASP A 17 5.12 -19.80 1.55
N HIS A 18 6.26 -20.36 1.11
CA HIS A 18 7.05 -19.85 -0.01
C HIS A 18 7.25 -20.93 -1.09
N ALA A 19 6.36 -20.93 -2.08
CA ALA A 19 6.36 -21.97 -3.12
C ALA A 19 7.66 -22.03 -3.95
N PRO A 20 8.31 -20.91 -4.36
CA PRO A 20 9.62 -20.98 -5.02
C PRO A 20 10.69 -21.69 -4.19
N LEU A 21 10.73 -21.47 -2.87
CA LEU A 21 11.69 -22.17 -1.99
C LEU A 21 11.39 -23.67 -1.89
N ALA A 22 10.11 -24.03 -1.76
CA ALA A 22 9.73 -25.46 -1.75
C ALA A 22 10.10 -26.16 -3.06
N ALA A 23 9.95 -25.49 -4.20
CA ALA A 23 10.36 -26.00 -5.50
C ALA A 23 11.90 -26.09 -5.63
N ALA A 24 12.64 -25.11 -5.10
CA ALA A 24 14.11 -25.11 -5.11
C ALA A 24 14.71 -26.22 -4.25
N ALA A 25 14.05 -26.60 -3.16
CA ALA A 25 14.49 -27.72 -2.29
C ALA A 25 14.46 -29.08 -3.01
N GLN A 26 13.77 -29.18 -4.14
CA GLN A 26 13.71 -30.41 -4.97
C GLN A 26 14.74 -30.40 -6.11
N ALA A 27 15.55 -29.34 -6.23
CA ALA A 27 16.59 -29.23 -7.25
C ALA A 27 17.88 -29.94 -6.77
N ASP A 28 18.76 -30.29 -7.72
CA ASP A 28 20.06 -30.89 -7.39
C ASP A 28 20.97 -29.91 -6.69
N THR A 29 20.93 -28.63 -7.08
CA THR A 29 21.52 -27.54 -6.32
C THR A 29 20.62 -26.29 -6.39
N ALA A 30 20.75 -25.41 -5.41
CA ALA A 30 19.97 -24.17 -5.34
C ALA A 30 20.79 -22.98 -4.83
N ALA A 31 20.46 -21.80 -5.35
CA ALA A 31 20.88 -20.51 -4.81
C ALA A 31 19.68 -19.56 -4.79
N ALA A 32 19.81 -18.48 -4.04
CA ALA A 32 18.81 -17.43 -4.02
C ALA A 32 19.46 -16.07 -4.33
N VAL A 33 18.68 -15.16 -4.92
CA VAL A 33 19.13 -13.81 -5.23
C VAL A 33 18.03 -12.80 -4.93
N TYR A 34 18.43 -11.66 -4.40
CA TYR A 34 17.66 -10.42 -4.38
C TYR A 34 18.43 -9.36 -5.18
N VAL A 35 17.78 -8.68 -6.10
CA VAL A 35 18.43 -7.66 -6.92
C VAL A 35 17.97 -6.27 -6.49
N ILE A 36 18.92 -5.43 -6.09
CA ILE A 36 18.69 -4.01 -5.87
C ILE A 36 18.84 -3.32 -7.23
N GLU A 37 17.73 -2.86 -7.78
CA GLU A 37 17.68 -2.30 -9.13
C GLU A 37 17.75 -0.76 -9.07
N PRO A 38 18.84 -0.12 -9.54
CA PRO A 38 19.01 1.33 -9.49
C PRO A 38 17.88 2.09 -10.19
N ASP A 39 17.38 1.57 -11.31
CA ASP A 39 16.27 2.18 -12.06
C ASP A 39 14.98 2.25 -11.25
N TRP A 40 14.72 1.25 -10.39
CA TRP A 40 13.58 1.32 -9.48
C TRP A 40 13.79 2.35 -8.39
N LEU A 41 15.00 2.42 -7.82
CA LEU A 41 15.33 3.42 -6.80
C LEU A 41 15.25 4.85 -7.33
N ALA A 42 15.64 5.05 -8.59
CA ALA A 42 15.52 6.33 -9.28
C ALA A 42 14.10 6.63 -9.80
N SER A 43 13.19 5.66 -9.72
CA SER A 43 11.80 5.86 -10.16
C SER A 43 11.07 6.89 -9.30
N PRO A 44 10.03 7.54 -9.83
CA PRO A 44 9.25 8.51 -9.05
C PRO A 44 8.59 7.95 -7.79
N GLU A 45 8.42 6.63 -7.67
CA GLU A 45 7.88 5.93 -6.50
C GLU A 45 8.96 5.41 -5.54
N GLY A 46 10.22 5.35 -5.98
CA GLY A 46 11.34 4.84 -5.21
C GLY A 46 11.63 5.66 -3.94
N SER A 47 12.04 4.98 -2.86
CA SER A 47 12.41 5.63 -1.59
C SER A 47 13.50 4.84 -0.88
N SER A 48 14.48 5.56 -0.29
CA SER A 48 15.49 4.95 0.57
C SER A 48 14.90 4.23 1.79
N ALA A 49 13.73 4.67 2.28
CA ALA A 49 13.02 3.98 3.36
C ALA A 49 12.53 2.58 2.95
N HIS A 50 12.09 2.42 1.72
CA HIS A 50 11.68 1.11 1.18
C HIS A 50 12.87 0.16 1.13
N LEU A 51 14.01 0.64 0.64
CA LEU A 51 15.21 -0.17 0.55
C LEU A 51 15.78 -0.50 1.94
N ALA A 52 15.82 0.46 2.87
CA ALA A 52 16.27 0.24 4.24
C ALA A 52 15.46 -0.88 4.92
N PHE A 53 14.14 -0.84 4.80
CA PHE A 53 13.26 -1.87 5.35
C PHE A 53 13.47 -3.24 4.67
N ALA A 54 13.69 -3.26 3.36
CA ALA A 54 14.01 -4.48 2.63
C ALA A 54 15.36 -5.06 3.08
N LEU A 55 16.41 -4.25 3.22
CA LEU A 55 17.74 -4.69 3.64
C LEU A 55 17.75 -5.26 5.06
N GLU A 56 17.02 -4.65 6.00
CA GLU A 56 16.85 -5.19 7.35
C GLU A 56 16.18 -6.58 7.32
N GLY A 57 15.12 -6.73 6.52
CA GLY A 57 14.46 -8.03 6.32
C GLY A 57 15.35 -9.06 5.62
N LEU A 58 16.11 -8.64 4.62
CA LEU A 58 17.07 -9.47 3.90
C LEU A 58 18.20 -9.96 4.82
N ALA A 59 18.67 -9.14 5.75
CA ALA A 59 19.67 -9.54 6.72
C ALA A 59 19.20 -10.71 7.59
N GLN A 60 17.94 -10.71 8.02
CA GLN A 60 17.35 -11.83 8.77
C GLN A 60 17.12 -13.05 7.87
N LEU A 61 16.54 -12.85 6.68
CA LEU A 61 16.26 -13.91 5.73
C LEU A 61 17.54 -14.65 5.30
N ARG A 62 18.60 -13.89 5.02
CA ARG A 62 19.90 -14.42 4.63
C ARG A 62 20.48 -15.39 5.68
N ARG A 63 20.42 -14.99 6.97
CA ARG A 63 20.86 -15.87 8.08
C ARG A 63 19.97 -17.12 8.17
N THR A 64 18.67 -16.96 8.03
CA THR A 64 17.72 -18.08 8.12
C THR A 64 17.87 -19.07 6.99
N LEU A 65 18.15 -18.62 5.77
CA LEU A 65 18.39 -19.45 4.60
C LEU A 65 19.77 -20.12 4.66
N ALA A 66 20.81 -19.40 5.09
CA ALA A 66 22.16 -19.95 5.27
C ALA A 66 22.17 -21.11 6.27
N ALA A 67 21.44 -20.99 7.39
CA ALA A 67 21.28 -22.07 8.37
C ALA A 67 20.59 -23.33 7.80
N ARG A 68 19.98 -23.23 6.61
CA ARG A 68 19.36 -24.34 5.86
C ARG A 68 20.15 -24.72 4.60
N GLY A 69 21.34 -24.19 4.44
CA GLY A 69 22.21 -24.50 3.31
C GLY A 69 21.89 -23.75 2.02
N LEU A 70 21.02 -22.73 2.03
CA LEU A 70 20.73 -21.93 0.82
C LEU A 70 21.46 -20.58 0.86
N PRO A 71 22.45 -20.35 -0.03
CA PRO A 71 23.08 -19.04 -0.15
C PRO A 71 22.11 -18.01 -0.75
N LEU A 72 21.94 -16.85 -0.08
CA LEU A 72 21.19 -15.71 -0.61
C LEU A 72 22.16 -14.59 -1.00
N LEU A 73 22.29 -14.35 -2.29
CA LEU A 73 23.05 -13.24 -2.84
C LEU A 73 22.18 -11.98 -2.83
N VAL A 74 22.79 -10.83 -2.54
CA VAL A 74 22.17 -9.50 -2.73
C VAL A 74 23.05 -8.75 -3.71
N GLU A 75 22.55 -8.56 -4.91
CA GLU A 75 23.27 -7.99 -6.04
C GLU A 75 22.70 -6.62 -6.40
N VAL A 76 23.56 -5.74 -6.93
CA VAL A 76 23.14 -4.40 -7.41
C VAL A 76 23.29 -4.35 -8.91
N GLY A 77 22.25 -3.87 -9.61
CA GLY A 77 22.29 -3.67 -11.04
C GLY A 77 20.97 -3.94 -11.77
N GLU A 78 20.99 -3.85 -13.07
CA GLU A 78 19.88 -4.31 -13.92
C GLU A 78 19.78 -5.83 -13.85
N VAL A 79 18.57 -6.35 -13.67
CA VAL A 79 18.35 -7.76 -13.30
C VAL A 79 18.92 -8.77 -14.29
N ARG A 80 18.83 -8.49 -15.61
CA ARG A 80 19.38 -9.41 -16.64
C ARG A 80 20.90 -9.42 -16.62
N ALA A 81 21.53 -8.27 -16.44
CA ALA A 81 22.98 -8.17 -16.27
C ALA A 81 23.45 -8.91 -15.00
N VAL A 82 22.67 -8.85 -13.94
CA VAL A 82 22.94 -9.65 -12.72
C VAL A 82 22.82 -11.14 -13.01
N PHE A 83 21.77 -11.56 -13.73
CA PHE A 83 21.60 -12.99 -14.07
C PHE A 83 22.70 -13.51 -15.00
N GLU A 84 23.19 -12.70 -15.95
CA GLU A 84 24.37 -13.06 -16.77
C GLU A 84 25.61 -13.32 -15.89
N ARG A 85 25.93 -12.38 -14.99
CA ARG A 85 27.07 -12.55 -14.08
C ARG A 85 26.92 -13.76 -13.15
N LEU A 86 25.70 -14.00 -12.66
CA LEU A 86 25.44 -15.16 -11.82
C LEU A 86 25.56 -16.46 -12.61
N ARG A 87 25.04 -16.50 -13.82
CA ARG A 87 25.08 -17.70 -14.65
C ARG A 87 26.49 -18.13 -15.03
N ALA A 88 27.40 -17.18 -15.18
CA ALA A 88 28.82 -17.50 -15.41
C ALA A 88 29.48 -18.23 -14.22
N ARG A 89 28.99 -18.01 -13.02
CA ARG A 89 29.50 -18.63 -11.77
C ARG A 89 28.66 -19.83 -11.32
N TYR A 90 27.38 -19.78 -11.57
CA TYR A 90 26.38 -20.79 -11.25
C TYR A 90 25.41 -20.96 -12.43
N PRO A 91 25.65 -21.93 -13.31
CA PRO A 91 24.88 -22.11 -14.55
C PRO A 91 23.49 -22.71 -14.25
N PHE A 92 22.63 -21.91 -13.60
CA PHE A 92 21.27 -22.33 -13.27
C PHE A 92 20.42 -22.60 -14.51
N THR A 93 19.59 -23.63 -14.41
CA THR A 93 18.65 -24.09 -15.45
C THR A 93 17.23 -23.62 -15.18
N ASP A 94 16.89 -23.39 -13.92
CA ASP A 94 15.56 -23.01 -13.45
C ASP A 94 15.61 -21.68 -12.70
N LEU A 95 14.77 -20.72 -13.11
CA LEU A 95 14.50 -19.49 -12.38
C LEU A 95 13.14 -19.65 -11.68
N LEU A 96 13.11 -19.49 -10.37
CA LEU A 96 11.90 -19.67 -9.55
C LEU A 96 11.56 -18.35 -8.85
N SER A 97 10.35 -17.83 -9.01
CA SER A 97 9.93 -16.63 -8.32
C SER A 97 8.42 -16.61 -8.03
N HIS A 98 7.98 -15.75 -7.12
CA HIS A 98 6.56 -15.43 -7.07
C HIS A 98 6.18 -14.44 -8.17
N GLU A 99 4.91 -14.49 -8.59
CA GLU A 99 4.30 -13.43 -9.39
C GLU A 99 4.37 -12.11 -8.63
N GLU A 100 4.72 -11.02 -9.31
CA GLU A 100 4.66 -9.68 -8.75
C GLU A 100 3.54 -8.88 -9.42
N THR A 101 2.65 -8.28 -8.63
CA THR A 101 1.65 -7.32 -9.08
C THR A 101 2.10 -5.93 -8.67
N GLY A 102 3.08 -5.39 -9.38
CA GLY A 102 3.69 -4.09 -9.09
C GLY A 102 3.25 -2.99 -10.06
N SER A 103 4.09 -1.96 -10.20
CA SER A 103 3.92 -0.86 -11.15
C SER A 103 4.23 -1.28 -12.58
N GLY A 104 3.93 -0.41 -13.55
CA GLY A 104 4.30 -0.64 -14.96
C GLY A 104 5.79 -0.89 -15.17
N TRP A 105 6.64 -0.35 -14.26
CA TRP A 105 8.07 -0.64 -14.27
C TRP A 105 8.36 -2.13 -14.01
N SER A 106 7.80 -2.72 -12.96
CA SER A 106 8.02 -4.14 -12.64
C SER A 106 7.50 -5.08 -13.73
N TYR A 107 6.40 -4.73 -14.38
CA TYR A 107 5.91 -5.50 -15.54
C TYR A 107 6.84 -5.44 -16.73
N ARG A 108 7.45 -4.28 -17.05
CA ARG A 108 8.46 -4.19 -18.12
C ARG A 108 9.68 -5.03 -17.80
N ARG A 109 10.18 -4.96 -16.56
CA ARG A 109 11.28 -5.78 -16.07
C ARG A 109 11.00 -7.28 -16.23
N ASP A 110 9.86 -7.75 -15.73
CA ASP A 110 9.50 -9.17 -15.78
C ASP A 110 9.35 -9.67 -17.23
N ARG A 111 8.83 -8.84 -18.14
CA ARG A 111 8.79 -9.17 -19.57
C ARG A 111 10.16 -9.28 -20.19
N ALA A 112 11.10 -8.42 -19.81
CA ALA A 112 12.48 -8.47 -20.25
C ALA A 112 13.19 -9.73 -19.74
N VAL A 113 12.96 -10.09 -18.46
CA VAL A 113 13.46 -11.34 -17.86
C VAL A 113 12.89 -12.56 -18.58
N ALA A 114 11.58 -12.57 -18.88
CA ALA A 114 10.97 -13.67 -19.63
C ALA A 114 11.59 -13.86 -21.04
N ALA A 115 11.93 -12.77 -21.71
CA ALA A 115 12.63 -12.83 -23.01
C ALA A 115 14.06 -13.38 -22.83
N TRP A 116 14.78 -12.89 -21.83
CA TRP A 116 16.12 -13.35 -21.48
C TRP A 116 16.14 -14.86 -21.13
N CYS A 117 15.21 -15.34 -20.34
CA CYS A 117 15.11 -16.76 -19.99
C CYS A 117 14.92 -17.64 -21.22
N ARG A 118 14.07 -17.23 -22.17
CA ARG A 118 13.90 -17.97 -23.45
C ARG A 118 15.18 -18.00 -24.27
N GLN A 119 15.89 -16.88 -24.38
CA GLN A 119 17.13 -16.77 -25.13
C GLN A 119 18.23 -17.71 -24.57
N HIS A 120 18.25 -17.87 -23.23
CA HIS A 120 19.28 -18.65 -22.54
C HIS A 120 18.83 -20.07 -22.15
N SER A 121 17.66 -20.51 -22.61
CA SER A 121 17.09 -21.84 -22.27
C SER A 121 16.95 -22.06 -20.76
N VAL A 122 16.62 -21.00 -20.01
CA VAL A 122 16.30 -21.05 -18.57
C VAL A 122 14.80 -21.24 -18.40
N ALA A 123 14.40 -22.27 -17.66
CA ALA A 123 12.99 -22.52 -17.35
C ALA A 123 12.54 -21.57 -16.22
N TRP A 124 11.77 -20.51 -16.56
CA TRP A 124 11.23 -19.61 -15.54
C TRP A 124 9.85 -20.05 -15.11
N GLN A 125 9.72 -20.36 -13.81
CA GLN A 125 8.45 -20.70 -13.18
C GLN A 125 8.04 -19.62 -12.19
N GLU A 126 6.86 -19.02 -12.40
CA GLU A 126 6.25 -18.07 -11.49
C GLU A 126 5.13 -18.75 -10.67
N PHE A 127 5.13 -18.49 -9.36
CA PHE A 127 4.13 -19.01 -8.42
C PHE A 127 3.22 -17.89 -7.94
N ALA A 128 1.94 -18.17 -7.83
CA ALA A 128 0.98 -17.19 -7.29
C ALA A 128 1.23 -16.94 -5.80
N GLN A 129 1.35 -15.68 -5.41
CA GLN A 129 1.63 -15.26 -4.02
C GLN A 129 0.40 -14.78 -3.27
N THR A 130 -0.53 -14.10 -3.97
CA THR A 130 -1.69 -13.43 -3.38
C THR A 130 -2.99 -13.93 -4.02
N GLY A 131 -4.12 -13.30 -3.68
CA GLY A 131 -5.41 -13.57 -4.33
C GLY A 131 -5.59 -12.91 -5.70
N VAL A 132 -4.55 -12.34 -6.28
CA VAL A 132 -4.57 -11.79 -7.63
C VAL A 132 -4.52 -12.93 -8.66
N VAL A 133 -5.27 -12.76 -9.75
CA VAL A 133 -5.32 -13.71 -10.86
C VAL A 133 -4.80 -13.02 -12.11
N ARG A 134 -3.72 -13.54 -12.66
CA ARG A 134 -3.12 -13.04 -13.90
C ARG A 134 -4.10 -13.19 -15.08
N ARG A 135 -4.16 -12.18 -15.94
CA ARG A 135 -4.97 -12.18 -17.18
C ARG A 135 -6.45 -12.50 -16.92
N LEU A 136 -7.00 -12.06 -15.79
CA LEU A 136 -8.41 -12.29 -15.44
C LEU A 136 -9.33 -11.62 -16.48
N ARG A 137 -10.16 -12.42 -17.16
CA ARG A 137 -11.09 -11.94 -18.19
C ARG A 137 -12.32 -11.26 -17.61
N THR A 138 -12.86 -11.79 -16.52
CA THR A 138 -14.02 -11.26 -15.80
C THR A 138 -13.83 -11.32 -14.31
N ARG A 139 -14.43 -10.40 -13.59
CA ARG A 139 -14.43 -10.39 -12.10
C ARG A 139 -15.41 -11.39 -11.50
N ASP A 140 -16.26 -12.01 -12.33
CA ASP A 140 -17.23 -13.00 -11.84
C ASP A 140 -16.50 -14.23 -11.32
N GLY A 141 -16.89 -14.69 -10.14
CA GLY A 141 -16.23 -15.80 -9.46
C GLY A 141 -14.88 -15.48 -8.78
N TRP A 142 -14.31 -14.27 -8.97
CA TRP A 142 -13.02 -13.91 -8.35
C TRP A 142 -13.02 -14.09 -6.84
N ALA A 143 -14.11 -13.74 -6.14
CA ALA A 143 -14.17 -13.88 -4.69
C ALA A 143 -14.10 -15.36 -4.24
N ARG A 144 -14.69 -16.30 -4.98
CA ARG A 144 -14.59 -17.75 -4.73
C ARG A 144 -13.17 -18.24 -4.98
N HIS A 145 -12.55 -17.79 -6.07
CA HIS A 145 -11.16 -18.12 -6.39
C HIS A 145 -10.20 -17.59 -5.32
N TRP A 146 -10.42 -16.35 -4.86
CA TRP A 146 -9.65 -15.77 -3.76
C TRP A 146 -9.78 -16.62 -2.48
N GLN A 147 -11.02 -16.99 -2.12
CA GLN A 147 -11.29 -17.80 -0.93
C GLN A 147 -10.61 -19.17 -1.03
N ALA A 148 -10.78 -19.88 -2.14
CA ALA A 148 -10.14 -21.18 -2.35
C ALA A 148 -8.60 -21.12 -2.23
N ARG A 149 -7.99 -20.04 -2.74
CA ARG A 149 -6.54 -19.85 -2.62
C ARG A 149 -6.11 -19.54 -1.18
N MET A 150 -6.90 -18.76 -0.44
CA MET A 150 -6.59 -18.43 0.96
C MET A 150 -6.81 -19.60 1.91
N ASP A 151 -7.74 -20.48 1.60
CA ASP A 151 -8.05 -21.69 2.40
C ASP A 151 -7.14 -22.88 2.05
N ALA A 152 -6.40 -22.80 0.93
CA ALA A 152 -5.46 -23.86 0.55
C ALA A 152 -4.35 -24.04 1.62
N PRO A 153 -3.84 -25.25 1.83
CA PRO A 153 -2.77 -25.51 2.79
C PRO A 153 -1.57 -24.56 2.58
N LEU A 154 -0.96 -24.13 3.68
CA LEU A 154 0.31 -23.42 3.61
C LEU A 154 1.37 -24.31 2.98
N VAL A 155 2.23 -23.72 2.16
CA VAL A 155 3.38 -24.44 1.60
C VAL A 155 4.33 -24.80 2.74
N PRO A 156 4.71 -26.10 2.88
CA PRO A 156 5.66 -26.53 3.90
C PRO A 156 7.00 -25.78 3.76
N THR A 157 7.57 -25.42 4.89
CA THR A 157 8.92 -24.87 4.93
C THR A 157 9.93 -25.98 4.68
N PRO A 158 10.83 -25.85 3.71
CA PRO A 158 11.88 -26.84 3.51
C PRO A 158 12.81 -26.97 4.73
N ASP A 159 13.18 -28.18 5.09
CA ASP A 159 14.11 -28.45 6.18
C ASP A 159 15.54 -28.02 5.82
N GLY A 160 15.94 -28.18 4.55
CA GLY A 160 17.25 -27.81 4.03
C GLY A 160 17.30 -27.75 2.52
N PHE A 161 18.43 -27.25 2.02
CA PHE A 161 18.73 -27.15 0.60
C PHE A 161 20.11 -27.72 0.30
N ARG A 162 20.30 -28.23 -0.91
CA ARG A 162 21.63 -28.44 -1.48
C ARG A 162 22.07 -27.13 -2.11
N GLY A 163 22.79 -26.32 -1.32
CA GLY A 163 23.24 -25.01 -1.78
C GLY A 163 24.29 -25.10 -2.89
N ALA A 164 24.26 -24.11 -3.78
CA ALA A 164 25.32 -23.95 -4.75
C ALA A 164 26.65 -23.61 -4.06
N GLU A 165 27.71 -24.34 -4.36
CA GLU A 165 29.03 -24.13 -3.81
C GLU A 165 29.80 -23.00 -4.54
N GLY A 166 30.81 -22.45 -3.89
CA GLY A 166 31.71 -21.45 -4.51
C GLY A 166 31.13 -20.08 -4.77
N LEU A 167 29.89 -19.80 -4.29
CA LEU A 167 29.30 -18.49 -4.39
C LEU A 167 29.75 -17.59 -3.25
N ALA A 168 30.54 -16.56 -3.57
CA ALA A 168 30.88 -15.53 -2.60
C ALA A 168 29.62 -14.77 -2.16
N LEU A 169 29.47 -14.54 -0.87
CA LEU A 169 28.38 -13.80 -0.25
C LEU A 169 28.92 -12.49 0.34
N PRO A 170 29.05 -11.42 -0.45
CA PRO A 170 29.51 -10.14 0.06
C PRO A 170 28.56 -9.59 1.13
N ASP A 171 29.06 -8.70 1.96
CA ASP A 171 28.22 -7.99 2.93
C ASP A 171 27.08 -7.27 2.24
N LEU A 172 25.95 -7.16 2.96
CA LEU A 172 24.82 -6.39 2.45
C LEU A 172 25.23 -4.91 2.29
N PRO A 173 24.88 -4.29 1.17
CA PRO A 173 25.12 -2.86 1.02
C PRO A 173 24.28 -2.07 2.01
N ASP A 174 24.82 -0.97 2.51
CA ASP A 174 24.06 0.07 3.20
C ASP A 174 23.59 1.16 2.22
N LEU A 175 22.77 2.09 2.69
CA LEU A 175 22.24 3.17 1.87
C LEU A 175 23.37 4.06 1.33
N ALA A 176 24.41 4.34 2.13
CA ALA A 176 25.51 5.22 1.76
C ALA A 176 26.35 4.63 0.61
N ARG A 177 26.64 3.32 0.65
CA ARG A 177 27.29 2.60 -0.46
C ARG A 177 26.51 2.62 -1.77
N LEU A 178 25.19 2.80 -1.66
CA LEU A 178 24.28 2.92 -2.82
C LEU A 178 24.06 4.36 -3.24
N GLY A 179 24.74 5.34 -2.62
CA GLY A 179 24.58 6.75 -2.92
C GLY A 179 23.21 7.31 -2.54
N LEU A 180 22.55 6.73 -1.54
CA LEU A 180 21.23 7.14 -1.08
C LEU A 180 21.30 7.87 0.25
N ASP A 181 20.55 8.96 0.36
CA ASP A 181 20.40 9.69 1.61
C ASP A 181 19.64 8.88 2.67
N PRO A 182 19.95 9.10 3.96
CA PRO A 182 19.16 8.57 5.05
C PRO A 182 17.69 9.00 4.94
N HIS A 183 16.78 8.05 5.15
CA HIS A 183 15.34 8.32 5.01
C HIS A 183 14.73 9.16 6.16
N GLY A 184 15.42 9.31 7.29
CA GLY A 184 15.00 10.11 8.45
C GLY A 184 13.70 9.63 9.14
N LYS A 185 13.20 8.43 8.84
CA LYS A 185 11.95 7.89 9.39
C LYS A 185 12.20 6.92 10.52
N GLN A 186 11.26 6.91 11.49
CA GLN A 186 11.18 5.89 12.52
C GLN A 186 10.33 4.73 12.00
N LEU A 187 10.97 3.75 11.38
CA LEU A 187 10.30 2.58 10.82
C LEU A 187 10.04 1.51 11.89
N GLN A 188 9.01 0.69 11.65
CA GLN A 188 8.83 -0.55 12.43
C GLN A 188 9.91 -1.57 12.04
N ALA A 189 10.25 -2.51 12.93
CA ALA A 189 11.23 -3.55 12.66
C ALA A 189 10.83 -4.41 11.45
N ALA A 190 11.78 -4.70 10.57
CA ALA A 190 11.55 -5.53 9.38
C ALA A 190 11.81 -7.01 9.63
N GLY A 191 11.37 -7.86 8.71
CA GLY A 191 11.62 -9.29 8.70
C GLY A 191 10.43 -10.16 9.08
N GLU A 192 10.56 -11.46 8.84
CA GLU A 192 9.50 -12.44 9.05
C GLU A 192 9.16 -12.62 10.54
N ALA A 193 10.13 -12.63 11.44
CA ALA A 193 9.89 -12.81 12.87
C ALA A 193 9.11 -11.62 13.48
N PRO A 194 9.47 -10.33 13.25
CA PRO A 194 8.65 -9.19 13.64
C PRO A 194 7.25 -9.19 13.02
N ALA A 195 7.11 -9.67 11.77
CA ALA A 195 5.80 -9.77 11.10
C ALA A 195 4.89 -10.78 11.82
N GLN A 196 5.42 -11.96 12.17
CA GLN A 196 4.68 -12.98 12.92
C GLN A 196 4.32 -12.49 14.33
N ALA A 197 5.24 -11.85 15.05
CA ALA A 197 4.97 -11.28 16.36
C ALA A 197 3.89 -10.19 16.32
N THR A 198 3.92 -9.35 15.26
CA THR A 198 2.90 -8.31 15.02
C THR A 198 1.53 -8.93 14.75
N LEU A 199 1.44 -9.99 13.93
CA LEU A 199 0.20 -10.72 13.69
C LEU A 199 -0.31 -11.39 14.97
N ALA A 200 0.53 -12.10 15.69
CA ALA A 200 0.15 -12.79 16.92
C ALA A 200 -0.39 -11.82 17.97
N SER A 201 0.30 -10.71 18.23
CA SER A 201 -0.16 -9.69 19.19
C SER A 201 -1.46 -9.02 18.74
N PHE A 202 -1.65 -8.81 17.44
CA PHE A 202 -2.89 -8.26 16.91
C PHE A 202 -4.07 -9.20 17.14
N LEU A 203 -3.93 -10.47 16.85
CA LEU A 203 -4.98 -11.47 17.01
C LEU A 203 -5.28 -11.75 18.48
N ALA A 204 -4.26 -11.79 19.36
CA ALA A 204 -4.41 -12.11 20.76
C ALA A 204 -5.09 -11.00 21.59
N TYR A 205 -4.82 -9.71 21.29
CA TYR A 205 -5.34 -8.61 22.13
C TYR A 205 -5.50 -7.26 21.40
N ARG A 206 -4.54 -6.81 20.56
CA ARG A 206 -4.59 -5.46 19.98
C ARG A 206 -5.78 -5.27 19.04
N GLY A 207 -6.16 -6.31 18.31
CA GLY A 207 -7.23 -6.31 17.33
C GLY A 207 -8.64 -6.38 17.92
N HIS A 208 -8.80 -6.63 19.21
CA HIS A 208 -10.12 -6.74 19.85
C HIS A 208 -10.94 -5.44 19.71
N GLY A 209 -10.28 -4.28 19.79
CA GLY A 209 -10.87 -2.97 19.55
C GLY A 209 -10.70 -2.45 18.11
N TYR A 210 -10.43 -3.28 17.13
CA TYR A 210 -10.05 -2.87 15.78
C TYR A 210 -11.03 -1.89 15.13
N LEU A 211 -12.32 -2.17 15.16
CA LEU A 211 -13.35 -1.34 14.51
C LEU A 211 -13.47 0.06 15.10
N THR A 212 -13.22 0.22 16.40
CA THR A 212 -13.25 1.52 17.07
C THR A 212 -11.93 2.28 16.95
N SER A 213 -10.83 1.58 16.74
CA SER A 213 -9.48 2.14 16.64
C SER A 213 -9.09 2.60 15.24
N ILE A 214 -9.56 1.88 14.21
CA ILE A 214 -9.09 2.03 12.83
C ILE A 214 -9.27 3.44 12.25
N SER A 215 -10.24 4.21 12.71
CA SER A 215 -10.51 5.56 12.21
C SER A 215 -9.70 6.66 12.91
N SER A 216 -9.28 6.44 14.17
CA SER A 216 -8.48 7.41 14.92
C SER A 216 -6.99 7.27 14.58
N PRO A 217 -6.28 8.35 14.19
CA PRO A 217 -4.86 8.26 13.91
C PRO A 217 -4.04 7.84 15.14
N LEU A 218 -4.42 8.30 16.34
CA LEU A 218 -3.76 7.96 17.59
C LEU A 218 -4.03 6.50 18.02
N ARG A 219 -5.31 6.08 18.04
CA ARG A 219 -5.69 4.73 18.50
C ARG A 219 -5.26 3.65 17.51
N ALA A 220 -5.23 3.95 16.20
CA ALA A 220 -4.81 2.99 15.18
C ALA A 220 -3.32 2.63 15.25
N GLU A 221 -2.48 3.44 15.87
CA GLU A 221 -1.07 3.11 16.09
C GLU A 221 -0.92 1.80 16.89
N ARG A 222 -1.80 1.57 17.89
CA ARG A 222 -1.80 0.39 18.73
C ARG A 222 -2.86 -0.63 18.34
N GLY A 223 -4.10 -0.19 18.08
CA GLY A 223 -5.24 -1.05 17.77
C GLY A 223 -5.37 -1.44 16.29
N GLY A 224 -4.57 -0.88 15.40
CA GLY A 224 -4.45 -1.31 14.02
C GLY A 224 -3.60 -2.58 13.88
N SER A 225 -3.73 -3.31 12.77
CA SER A 225 -2.94 -4.53 12.56
C SER A 225 -1.45 -4.25 12.40
N ARG A 226 -1.07 -3.14 11.80
CA ARG A 226 0.31 -2.77 11.46
C ARG A 226 1.00 -3.77 10.51
N LEU A 227 0.22 -4.59 9.81
CA LEU A 227 0.73 -5.65 8.93
C LEU A 227 1.02 -5.19 7.50
N SER A 228 0.54 -4.01 7.10
CA SER A 228 0.65 -3.55 5.71
C SER A 228 2.09 -3.50 5.18
N PRO A 229 3.13 -3.03 5.92
CA PRO A 229 4.50 -3.10 5.42
C PRO A 229 4.99 -4.54 5.22
N TYR A 230 4.65 -5.45 6.13
CA TYR A 230 5.06 -6.84 6.02
C TYR A 230 4.40 -7.56 4.84
N LEU A 231 3.14 -7.22 4.54
CA LEU A 231 2.44 -7.74 3.35
C LEU A 231 3.02 -7.15 2.07
N ALA A 232 3.35 -5.85 2.06
CA ALA A 232 3.93 -5.16 0.90
C ALA A 232 5.32 -5.68 0.52
N PHE A 233 6.14 -6.09 1.50
CA PHE A 233 7.45 -6.69 1.26
C PHE A 233 7.41 -8.23 1.30
N GLY A 234 6.23 -8.81 1.49
CA GLY A 234 6.03 -10.25 1.54
C GLY A 234 6.75 -10.97 2.69
N MET A 235 7.06 -10.25 3.78
CA MET A 235 7.60 -10.80 5.04
C MET A 235 6.54 -11.59 5.81
N LEU A 236 5.29 -11.48 5.39
CA LEU A 236 4.14 -12.28 5.84
C LEU A 236 3.30 -12.62 4.62
N SER A 237 2.91 -13.87 4.44
CA SER A 237 2.01 -14.22 3.34
C SER A 237 0.57 -13.81 3.64
N MET A 238 -0.18 -13.44 2.60
CA MET A 238 -1.61 -13.12 2.71
C MET A 238 -2.40 -14.31 3.25
N ARG A 239 -2.03 -15.53 2.86
CA ARG A 239 -2.65 -16.79 3.29
C ARG A 239 -2.41 -17.06 4.77
N GLN A 240 -1.19 -16.88 5.28
CA GLN A 240 -0.89 -16.98 6.70
C GLN A 240 -1.73 -15.99 7.52
N ALA A 241 -1.76 -14.72 7.11
CA ALA A 241 -2.56 -13.70 7.79
C ALA A 241 -4.06 -14.04 7.79
N HIS A 242 -4.58 -14.54 6.67
CA HIS A 242 -5.97 -14.95 6.55
C HIS A 242 -6.30 -16.16 7.45
N GLN A 243 -5.54 -17.25 7.35
CA GLN A 243 -5.79 -18.48 8.10
C GLN A 243 -5.66 -18.28 9.60
N ALA A 244 -4.63 -17.56 10.07
CA ALA A 244 -4.47 -17.21 11.47
C ALA A 244 -5.66 -16.35 11.97
N THR A 245 -6.16 -15.42 11.14
CA THR A 245 -7.34 -14.61 11.49
C THR A 245 -8.60 -15.47 11.59
N VAL A 246 -8.81 -16.39 10.66
CA VAL A 246 -9.96 -17.32 10.67
C VAL A 246 -9.91 -18.22 11.92
N ALA A 247 -8.73 -18.75 12.25
CA ALA A 247 -8.53 -19.55 13.45
C ALA A 247 -8.82 -18.75 14.73
N ALA A 248 -8.34 -17.51 14.82
CA ALA A 248 -8.62 -16.63 15.97
C ALA A 248 -10.11 -16.28 16.09
N ILE A 249 -10.83 -16.12 14.98
CA ILE A 249 -12.29 -15.91 14.98
C ILE A 249 -13.01 -17.17 15.51
N ALA A 250 -12.60 -18.35 15.08
CA ALA A 250 -13.20 -19.62 15.50
C ALA A 250 -12.93 -19.94 16.97
N GLY A 251 -11.73 -19.61 17.47
CA GLY A 251 -11.32 -19.86 18.85
C GLY A 251 -11.76 -18.81 19.86
N SER A 252 -12.52 -17.77 19.48
CA SER A 252 -12.99 -16.74 20.41
C SER A 252 -14.48 -16.91 20.73
N ASP A 253 -14.84 -16.89 22.01
CA ASP A 253 -16.25 -16.88 22.45
C ASP A 253 -16.83 -15.46 22.49
N ASP A 254 -16.00 -14.42 22.50
CA ASP A 254 -16.44 -13.02 22.52
C ASP A 254 -16.97 -12.58 21.15
N VAL A 255 -18.23 -12.19 21.11
CA VAL A 255 -18.93 -11.71 19.88
C VAL A 255 -18.30 -10.43 19.37
N ALA A 256 -17.86 -9.51 20.24
CA ALA A 256 -17.25 -8.24 19.85
C ALA A 256 -15.88 -8.48 19.20
N VAL A 257 -15.06 -9.37 19.77
CA VAL A 257 -13.78 -9.79 19.21
C VAL A 257 -13.98 -10.44 17.85
N ARG A 258 -14.91 -11.40 17.73
CA ARG A 258 -15.24 -12.03 16.43
C ARG A 258 -15.66 -11.01 15.38
N ARG A 259 -16.48 -10.02 15.75
CA ARG A 259 -16.91 -8.93 14.88
C ARG A 259 -15.72 -8.07 14.42
N ALA A 260 -14.84 -7.70 15.33
CA ALA A 260 -13.64 -6.92 15.06
C ALA A 260 -12.70 -7.64 14.07
N LEU A 261 -12.39 -8.92 14.34
CA LEU A 261 -11.52 -9.74 13.50
C LEU A 261 -12.15 -10.05 12.13
N ARG A 262 -13.48 -10.23 12.03
CA ARG A 262 -14.19 -10.33 10.73
C ARG A 262 -14.05 -9.04 9.92
N GLY A 263 -14.10 -7.88 10.59
CA GLY A 263 -13.81 -6.58 9.96
C GLY A 263 -12.40 -6.54 9.36
N PHE A 264 -11.40 -7.04 10.09
CA PHE A 264 -10.03 -7.15 9.60
C PHE A 264 -9.90 -8.17 8.45
N ALA A 265 -10.47 -9.38 8.56
CA ALA A 265 -10.45 -10.38 7.50
C ALA A 265 -10.99 -9.84 6.17
N GLY A 266 -12.05 -9.02 6.25
CA GLY A 266 -12.57 -8.30 5.07
C GLY A 266 -11.52 -7.40 4.41
N ARG A 267 -10.60 -6.79 5.16
CA ARG A 267 -9.54 -5.94 4.62
C ARG A 267 -8.49 -6.72 3.84
N LEU A 268 -8.16 -7.94 4.25
CA LEU A 268 -7.25 -8.82 3.51
C LEU A 268 -7.78 -9.11 2.09
N ARG A 269 -9.09 -9.35 1.96
CA ARG A 269 -9.71 -9.53 0.64
C ARG A 269 -9.73 -8.24 -0.17
N TRP A 270 -9.99 -7.07 0.47
CA TRP A 270 -9.94 -5.78 -0.21
C TRP A 270 -8.55 -5.43 -0.71
N HIS A 271 -7.50 -5.80 0.02
CA HIS A 271 -6.12 -5.67 -0.43
C HIS A 271 -5.93 -6.29 -1.83
N CYS A 272 -6.22 -7.58 -1.98
CA CYS A 272 -6.12 -8.28 -3.26
C CYS A 272 -7.10 -7.74 -4.32
N HIS A 273 -8.27 -7.23 -3.91
CA HIS A 273 -9.24 -6.62 -4.84
C HIS A 273 -8.66 -5.37 -5.52
N PHE A 274 -7.95 -4.51 -4.79
CA PHE A 274 -7.32 -3.33 -5.38
C PHE A 274 -6.11 -3.70 -6.23
N MET A 275 -5.29 -4.64 -5.79
CA MET A 275 -4.19 -5.17 -6.61
C MET A 275 -4.71 -5.74 -7.94
N GLN A 276 -5.81 -6.50 -7.91
CA GLN A 276 -6.48 -7.03 -9.10
C GLN A 276 -6.99 -5.93 -10.04
N LYS A 277 -7.34 -4.72 -9.56
CA LYS A 277 -7.74 -3.62 -10.43
C LYS A 277 -6.59 -3.19 -11.32
N LEU A 278 -5.41 -3.00 -10.75
CA LEU A 278 -4.21 -2.63 -11.51
C LEU A 278 -3.81 -3.74 -12.48
N GLU A 279 -3.81 -5.00 -12.05
CA GLU A 279 -3.57 -6.17 -12.90
C GLU A 279 -4.51 -6.19 -14.13
N SER A 280 -5.79 -5.91 -13.91
CA SER A 280 -6.80 -5.91 -14.99
C SER A 280 -6.76 -4.65 -15.86
N GLN A 281 -6.21 -3.54 -15.36
CA GLN A 281 -6.13 -2.26 -16.06
C GLN A 281 -4.88 -1.47 -15.66
N PRO A 282 -3.70 -1.81 -16.22
CA PRO A 282 -2.43 -1.15 -15.87
C PRO A 282 -2.41 0.36 -16.13
N SER A 283 -3.22 0.86 -17.07
CA SER A 283 -3.33 2.30 -17.34
C SER A 283 -3.84 3.13 -16.15
N LEU A 284 -4.44 2.49 -15.14
CA LEU A 284 -4.89 3.11 -13.89
C LEU A 284 -3.76 3.81 -13.13
N GLU A 285 -2.53 3.39 -13.33
CA GLU A 285 -1.34 4.04 -12.77
C GLU A 285 -1.09 5.44 -13.37
N PHE A 286 -1.48 5.67 -14.63
CA PHE A 286 -1.08 6.84 -15.39
C PHE A 286 -2.22 7.75 -15.81
N ARG A 287 -3.44 7.23 -15.92
CA ARG A 287 -4.59 7.90 -16.50
C ARG A 287 -5.81 7.76 -15.62
N ASN A 288 -6.72 8.74 -15.68
CA ASN A 288 -8.00 8.64 -15.00
C ASN A 288 -8.74 7.37 -15.41
N LEU A 289 -9.29 6.66 -14.43
CA LEU A 289 -10.10 5.45 -14.68
C LEU A 289 -11.37 5.81 -15.47
N ALA A 290 -12.06 6.89 -15.06
CA ALA A 290 -13.14 7.51 -15.84
C ALA A 290 -12.54 8.61 -16.72
N ARG A 291 -12.43 8.34 -18.02
CA ARG A 291 -11.85 9.27 -18.99
C ARG A 291 -12.66 10.57 -19.13
N ALA A 292 -13.95 10.52 -18.80
CA ALA A 292 -14.78 11.71 -18.71
C ALA A 292 -14.26 12.78 -17.72
N THR A 293 -13.32 12.41 -16.83
CA THR A 293 -12.67 13.35 -15.89
C THR A 293 -11.32 13.87 -16.38
N ASP A 294 -10.89 13.51 -17.58
CA ASP A 294 -9.67 14.05 -18.17
C ASP A 294 -9.79 15.54 -18.46
N GLY A 295 -8.71 16.28 -18.29
CA GLY A 295 -8.67 17.72 -18.45
C GLY A 295 -9.27 18.50 -17.27
N LEU A 296 -9.84 17.80 -16.26
CA LEU A 296 -10.53 18.47 -15.16
C LEU A 296 -9.57 19.23 -14.22
N ARG A 297 -8.34 18.74 -14.05
CA ARG A 297 -7.32 19.29 -13.11
C ARG A 297 -5.92 19.36 -13.70
N GLU A 298 -5.70 18.85 -14.90
CA GLU A 298 -4.37 18.68 -15.48
C GLU A 298 -3.70 20.01 -15.84
N GLY A 299 -4.50 21.05 -16.16
CA GLY A 299 -4.02 22.39 -16.56
C GLY A 299 -3.70 23.35 -15.41
N ASP A 300 -4.19 23.07 -14.20
CA ASP A 300 -4.22 24.04 -13.09
C ASP A 300 -3.42 23.58 -11.88
N PHE A 301 -2.25 22.98 -12.07
CA PHE A 301 -1.47 22.44 -10.96
C PHE A 301 -0.73 23.55 -10.19
N ASP A 302 -1.23 23.84 -9.00
CA ASP A 302 -0.65 24.83 -8.08
C ASP A 302 0.50 24.21 -7.27
N ARG A 303 1.74 24.57 -7.62
CA ARG A 303 2.97 24.04 -6.99
C ARG A 303 3.17 24.56 -5.57
N GLU A 304 2.73 25.76 -5.26
CA GLU A 304 2.85 26.34 -3.92
C GLU A 304 1.94 25.61 -2.93
N ARG A 305 0.66 25.44 -3.28
CA ARG A 305 -0.29 24.63 -2.49
C ARG A 305 0.19 23.18 -2.34
N PHE A 306 0.73 22.61 -3.41
CA PHE A 306 1.29 21.27 -3.36
C PHE A 306 2.49 21.19 -2.39
N GLY A 307 3.41 22.14 -2.45
CA GLY A 307 4.57 22.23 -1.55
C GLY A 307 4.15 22.36 -0.08
N ALA A 308 3.20 23.24 0.21
CA ALA A 308 2.66 23.43 1.55
C ALA A 308 1.98 22.14 2.08
N TRP A 309 1.22 21.45 1.23
CA TRP A 309 0.62 20.17 1.58
C TRP A 309 1.67 19.09 1.86
N CYS A 310 2.70 18.99 1.04
CA CYS A 310 3.83 18.06 1.25
C CYS A 310 4.59 18.35 2.56
N ALA A 311 4.71 19.63 2.92
CA ALA A 311 5.38 20.06 4.14
C ALA A 311 4.53 19.85 5.41
N GLY A 312 3.21 19.67 5.29
CA GLY A 312 2.29 19.70 6.43
C GLY A 312 2.18 21.10 7.02
N ALA A 313 1.97 22.09 6.14
CA ALA A 313 1.87 23.53 6.42
C ALA A 313 0.67 24.14 5.67
N THR A 314 -0.46 23.47 5.70
CA THR A 314 -1.68 23.88 4.99
C THR A 314 -2.56 24.86 5.79
N GLY A 315 -2.27 25.04 7.08
CA GLY A 315 -3.13 25.74 8.01
C GLY A 315 -4.33 24.93 8.51
N TYR A 316 -4.42 23.64 8.13
CA TYR A 316 -5.43 22.71 8.61
C TYR A 316 -4.79 21.69 9.56
N PRO A 317 -4.96 21.81 10.90
CA PRO A 317 -4.17 21.07 11.88
C PRO A 317 -4.19 19.55 11.72
N MET A 318 -5.33 18.94 11.38
CA MET A 318 -5.42 17.50 11.18
C MET A 318 -4.71 17.05 9.90
N VAL A 319 -4.73 17.85 8.83
CA VAL A 319 -3.99 17.56 7.58
C VAL A 319 -2.49 17.64 7.85
N ASP A 320 -2.06 18.71 8.51
CA ASP A 320 -0.65 18.98 8.81
C ASP A 320 -0.07 17.93 9.77
N ALA A 321 -0.81 17.58 10.83
CA ALA A 321 -0.43 16.53 11.75
C ALA A 321 -0.29 15.17 11.05
N CYS A 322 -1.23 14.80 10.18
CA CYS A 322 -1.17 13.57 9.41
C CYS A 322 0.04 13.53 8.46
N MET A 323 0.32 14.63 7.76
CA MET A 323 1.45 14.70 6.84
C MET A 323 2.79 14.64 7.59
N ARG A 324 2.94 15.39 8.69
CA ARG A 324 4.15 15.37 9.51
C ARG A 324 4.38 13.98 10.14
N SER A 325 3.32 13.35 10.66
CA SER A 325 3.37 11.97 11.17
C SER A 325 3.81 10.98 10.09
N LEU A 326 3.24 11.07 8.89
CA LEU A 326 3.60 10.21 7.77
C LEU A 326 5.07 10.38 7.37
N ARG A 327 5.55 11.62 7.27
CA ARG A 327 6.95 11.91 6.93
C ARG A 327 7.91 11.34 7.97
N ALA A 328 7.54 11.36 9.25
CA ALA A 328 8.37 10.86 10.35
C ALA A 328 8.32 9.34 10.50
N THR A 329 7.21 8.67 10.16
CA THR A 329 7.01 7.25 10.51
C THR A 329 6.81 6.32 9.31
N GLY A 330 6.54 6.88 8.13
CA GLY A 330 6.20 6.09 6.93
C GLY A 330 4.84 5.42 6.99
N TRP A 331 4.02 5.69 8.03
CA TRP A 331 2.73 5.04 8.20
C TRP A 331 1.62 6.00 8.65
N LEU A 332 0.42 5.72 8.17
CA LEU A 332 -0.79 6.42 8.59
C LEU A 332 -1.99 5.47 8.43
N ASN A 333 -3.02 5.58 9.29
CA ASN A 333 -4.23 4.79 9.17
C ASN A 333 -5.04 5.20 7.92
N PHE A 334 -5.84 4.26 7.42
CA PHE A 334 -6.53 4.41 6.13
C PHE A 334 -7.42 5.66 6.04
N ARG A 335 -8.20 5.98 7.08
CA ARG A 335 -9.10 7.15 7.06
C ARG A 335 -8.33 8.45 6.86
N MET A 336 -7.19 8.61 7.51
CA MET A 336 -6.36 9.80 7.38
C MET A 336 -5.65 9.86 6.01
N ARG A 337 -5.25 8.72 5.46
CA ARG A 337 -4.77 8.65 4.05
C ARG A 337 -5.85 9.17 3.08
N ALA A 338 -7.09 8.70 3.25
CA ALA A 338 -8.21 9.14 2.42
C ALA A 338 -8.48 10.64 2.56
N MET A 339 -8.38 11.19 3.78
CA MET A 339 -8.51 12.62 4.03
C MET A 339 -7.38 13.41 3.33
N LEU A 340 -6.12 13.00 3.44
CA LEU A 340 -5.00 13.68 2.79
C LEU A 340 -5.20 13.79 1.27
N VAL A 341 -5.61 12.68 0.63
CA VAL A 341 -5.87 12.68 -0.82
C VAL A 341 -7.10 13.51 -1.18
N SER A 342 -8.17 13.39 -0.41
CA SER A 342 -9.38 14.20 -0.59
C SER A 342 -9.09 15.70 -0.45
N PHE A 343 -8.26 16.08 0.53
CA PHE A 343 -7.87 17.47 0.72
C PHE A 343 -7.09 18.00 -0.49
N ALA A 344 -6.06 17.28 -0.94
CA ALA A 344 -5.31 17.65 -2.13
C ALA A 344 -6.20 17.78 -3.37
N ALA A 345 -7.14 16.83 -3.58
CA ALA A 345 -7.95 16.78 -4.78
C ALA A 345 -9.15 17.73 -4.80
N TYR A 346 -9.77 18.02 -3.64
CA TYR A 346 -11.00 18.84 -3.59
C TYR A 346 -10.78 20.22 -3.00
N HIS A 347 -9.97 20.34 -1.93
CA HIS A 347 -9.72 21.66 -1.32
C HIS A 347 -8.67 22.43 -2.12
N LEU A 348 -7.55 21.75 -2.47
CA LEU A 348 -6.47 22.38 -3.22
C LEU A 348 -6.62 22.25 -4.75
N TRP A 349 -7.60 21.48 -5.23
CA TRP A 349 -7.89 21.20 -6.63
C TRP A 349 -6.70 20.64 -7.42
N LEU A 350 -5.82 19.85 -6.75
CA LEU A 350 -4.66 19.24 -7.38
C LEU A 350 -5.03 17.95 -8.12
N HIS A 351 -4.39 17.72 -9.26
CA HIS A 351 -4.46 16.44 -9.94
C HIS A 351 -3.81 15.35 -9.07
N TRP A 352 -4.43 14.16 -9.01
CA TRP A 352 -4.03 13.09 -8.09
C TRP A 352 -2.62 12.53 -8.30
N ARG A 353 -2.05 12.70 -9.51
CA ARG A 353 -0.79 12.02 -9.89
C ARG A 353 0.40 12.50 -9.08
N GLU A 354 0.66 13.81 -9.01
CA GLU A 354 1.80 14.37 -8.26
C GLU A 354 1.68 14.13 -6.73
N PRO A 355 0.52 14.40 -6.10
CA PRO A 355 0.29 13.96 -4.71
C PRO A 355 0.49 12.45 -4.51
N GLY A 356 0.09 11.64 -5.49
CA GLY A 356 0.27 10.20 -5.46
C GLY A 356 1.74 9.79 -5.48
N LEU A 357 2.55 10.35 -6.35
CA LEU A 357 3.99 10.11 -6.40
C LEU A 357 4.70 10.51 -5.10
N PHE A 358 4.33 11.66 -4.53
CA PHE A 358 4.85 12.07 -3.23
C PHE A 358 4.47 11.07 -2.14
N LEU A 359 3.18 10.70 -2.03
CA LEU A 359 2.70 9.74 -1.02
C LEU A 359 3.29 8.34 -1.22
N ALA A 360 3.53 7.89 -2.45
CA ALA A 360 4.18 6.61 -2.73
C ALA A 360 5.55 6.51 -2.05
N ARG A 361 6.34 7.59 -2.13
CA ARG A 361 7.65 7.66 -1.45
C ARG A 361 7.53 7.76 0.07
N GLN A 362 6.41 8.29 0.59
CA GLN A 362 6.24 8.45 2.03
C GLN A 362 5.74 7.17 2.71
N PHE A 363 4.83 6.43 2.06
CA PHE A 363 4.25 5.21 2.64
C PHE A 363 5.21 4.02 2.57
N LEU A 364 5.65 3.52 3.72
CA LEU A 364 6.48 2.32 3.81
C LEU A 364 5.79 1.09 3.18
N ASP A 365 4.48 1.03 3.26
CA ASP A 365 3.63 -0.04 2.74
C ASP A 365 3.11 0.25 1.31
N TYR A 366 3.88 0.99 0.50
CA TYR A 366 3.49 1.28 -0.87
C TYR A 366 3.33 0.01 -1.71
N GLU A 367 2.13 -0.17 -2.25
CA GLU A 367 1.77 -1.18 -3.24
C GLU A 367 0.97 -0.50 -4.36
N ALA A 368 1.49 -0.55 -5.58
CA ALA A 368 0.97 0.21 -6.73
C ALA A 368 -0.55 0.01 -6.97
N GLY A 369 -1.04 -1.24 -6.86
CA GLY A 369 -2.45 -1.55 -7.10
C GLY A 369 -3.40 -0.92 -6.08
N ILE A 370 -3.03 -0.94 -4.80
CA ILE A 370 -3.80 -0.29 -3.74
C ILE A 370 -3.66 1.22 -3.87
N HIS A 371 -2.45 1.69 -3.98
CA HIS A 371 -2.12 3.12 -3.97
C HIS A 371 -2.84 3.88 -5.09
N TRP A 372 -2.62 3.52 -6.35
CA TRP A 372 -3.21 4.22 -7.47
C TRP A 372 -4.73 4.07 -7.54
N SER A 373 -5.26 2.90 -7.13
CA SER A 373 -6.71 2.72 -6.99
C SER A 373 -7.32 3.66 -5.96
N GLN A 374 -6.64 3.88 -4.82
CA GLN A 374 -7.11 4.76 -3.76
C GLN A 374 -6.93 6.24 -4.13
N MET A 375 -5.80 6.61 -4.74
CA MET A 375 -5.58 7.98 -5.23
C MET A 375 -6.75 8.42 -6.13
N GLN A 376 -7.12 7.62 -7.10
CA GLN A 376 -8.22 7.93 -8.01
C GLN A 376 -9.60 7.87 -7.32
N MET A 377 -9.82 6.90 -6.43
CA MET A 377 -11.09 6.80 -5.72
C MET A 377 -11.36 8.01 -4.83
N GLN A 378 -10.35 8.48 -4.10
CA GLN A 378 -10.49 9.64 -3.21
C GLN A 378 -10.47 10.97 -3.98
N SER A 379 -9.96 11.00 -5.20
CA SER A 379 -9.97 12.17 -6.07
C SER A 379 -11.22 12.30 -6.96
N GLY A 380 -12.11 11.28 -6.92
CA GLY A 380 -13.36 11.28 -7.68
C GLY A 380 -13.22 10.98 -9.17
N THR A 381 -12.08 10.44 -9.61
CA THR A 381 -11.78 10.13 -11.02
C THR A 381 -12.10 8.69 -11.44
N THR A 382 -12.79 7.93 -10.59
CA THR A 382 -13.20 6.54 -10.90
C THR A 382 -14.55 6.41 -11.59
N GLY A 383 -15.38 7.45 -11.55
CA GLY A 383 -16.73 7.45 -12.11
C GLY A 383 -17.79 6.67 -11.31
N ILE A 384 -17.38 5.66 -10.56
CA ILE A 384 -18.26 4.68 -9.91
C ILE A 384 -18.44 4.86 -8.40
N ASN A 385 -17.58 5.64 -7.75
CA ASN A 385 -17.63 5.84 -6.31
C ASN A 385 -18.39 7.13 -5.95
N THR A 386 -19.04 7.13 -4.77
CA THR A 386 -19.56 8.37 -4.18
C THR A 386 -18.40 9.34 -3.93
N LEU A 387 -18.62 10.61 -4.21
CA LEU A 387 -17.65 11.66 -3.89
C LEU A 387 -17.56 11.80 -2.37
N ARG A 388 -16.38 11.58 -1.82
CA ARG A 388 -16.11 11.70 -0.38
C ARG A 388 -15.19 12.90 -0.15
N MET A 389 -15.80 14.00 0.23
CA MET A 389 -15.09 15.23 0.57
C MET A 389 -14.99 15.30 2.09
N TYR A 390 -13.82 15.02 2.63
CA TYR A 390 -13.59 15.02 4.07
C TYR A 390 -13.31 16.44 4.56
N SER A 391 -14.11 16.93 5.52
CA SER A 391 -13.79 18.17 6.24
C SER A 391 -12.68 17.88 7.26
N PRO A 392 -11.51 18.52 7.16
CA PRO A 392 -10.42 18.31 8.12
C PRO A 392 -10.80 18.63 9.57
N ALA A 393 -11.55 19.71 9.77
CA ALA A 393 -12.02 20.12 11.09
C ALA A 393 -12.98 19.07 11.70
N LYS A 394 -13.87 18.49 10.89
CA LYS A 394 -14.73 17.39 11.34
C LYS A 394 -13.91 16.16 11.67
N GLN A 395 -12.93 15.78 10.83
CA GLN A 395 -12.04 14.63 11.12
C GLN A 395 -11.26 14.83 12.42
N ALA A 396 -10.81 16.06 12.73
CA ALA A 396 -10.16 16.37 13.99
C ALA A 396 -11.08 16.12 15.17
N ARG A 397 -12.29 16.68 15.14
CA ARG A 397 -13.27 16.51 16.24
C ARG A 397 -13.71 15.06 16.43
N ASP A 398 -13.95 14.31 15.35
CA ASP A 398 -14.47 12.94 15.42
C ASP A 398 -13.39 11.92 15.81
N HIS A 399 -12.12 12.13 15.42
CA HIS A 399 -11.09 11.10 15.48
C HIS A 399 -9.87 11.45 16.37
N ASP A 400 -9.75 12.71 16.80
CA ASP A 400 -8.79 13.18 17.81
C ASP A 400 -9.46 14.17 18.77
N PRO A 401 -10.58 13.79 19.45
CA PRO A 401 -11.39 14.72 20.25
C PRO A 401 -10.61 15.35 21.39
N GLY A 402 -9.55 14.73 21.89
CA GLY A 402 -8.65 15.29 22.92
C GLY A 402 -7.50 16.14 22.32
N GLY A 403 -7.36 16.20 21.00
CA GLY A 403 -6.29 16.94 20.34
C GLY A 403 -4.88 16.38 20.55
N HIS A 404 -4.76 15.15 21.04
CA HIS A 404 -3.47 14.56 21.38
C HIS A 404 -2.60 14.27 20.17
N PHE A 405 -3.20 13.83 19.06
CA PHE A 405 -2.49 13.57 17.82
C PHE A 405 -2.04 14.88 17.18
N ILE A 406 -2.94 15.87 17.09
CA ILE A 406 -2.62 17.18 16.53
C ILE A 406 -1.48 17.82 17.34
N ARG A 407 -1.58 17.90 18.65
CA ARG A 407 -0.53 18.54 19.49
C ARG A 407 0.82 17.83 19.42
N ARG A 408 0.83 16.51 19.23
CA ARG A 408 2.07 15.74 19.06
C ARG A 408 2.81 16.14 17.78
N TRP A 409 2.09 16.30 16.68
CA TRP A 409 2.69 16.51 15.36
C TRP A 409 2.71 17.97 14.89
N VAL A 410 1.97 18.84 15.58
CA VAL A 410 1.93 20.29 15.38
C VAL A 410 2.13 20.97 16.73
N PRO A 411 3.36 20.92 17.27
CA PRO A 411 3.66 21.44 18.62
C PRO A 411 3.39 22.94 18.76
N GLU A 412 3.39 23.69 17.66
CA GLU A 412 3.02 25.12 17.63
C GLU A 412 1.61 25.35 18.18
N LEU A 413 0.71 24.36 18.06
CA LEU A 413 -0.67 24.42 18.54
C LEU A 413 -0.86 23.80 19.94
N SER A 414 0.22 23.48 20.66
CA SER A 414 0.15 22.79 21.95
C SER A 414 -0.70 23.50 22.99
N ARG A 415 -0.68 24.83 23.02
CA ARG A 415 -1.42 25.68 23.99
C ARG A 415 -2.73 26.24 23.44
N VAL A 416 -3.11 25.94 22.19
CA VAL A 416 -4.40 26.35 21.63
C VAL A 416 -5.53 25.70 22.39
N PRO A 417 -6.59 26.44 22.79
CA PRO A 417 -7.76 25.86 23.47
C PRO A 417 -8.41 24.74 22.65
N LEU A 418 -8.77 23.63 23.30
CA LEU A 418 -9.29 22.44 22.61
C LEU A 418 -10.49 22.72 21.68
N PRO A 419 -11.47 23.57 22.04
CA PRO A 419 -12.58 23.89 21.14
C PRO A 419 -12.15 24.56 19.82
N LEU A 420 -11.01 25.25 19.82
CA LEU A 420 -10.46 25.98 18.66
C LEU A 420 -9.34 25.21 17.95
N LEU A 421 -8.86 24.09 18.51
CA LEU A 421 -7.71 23.36 18.00
C LEU A 421 -7.92 22.84 16.55
N ALA A 422 -9.14 22.49 16.19
CA ALA A 422 -9.45 22.04 14.83
C ALA A 422 -9.49 23.19 13.79
N GLU A 423 -9.69 24.42 14.25
CA GLU A 423 -9.84 25.64 13.42
C GLU A 423 -9.16 26.83 14.12
N PRO A 424 -7.83 26.80 14.33
CA PRO A 424 -7.14 27.80 15.16
C PRO A 424 -7.17 29.21 14.61
N TRP A 425 -7.44 29.38 13.32
CA TRP A 425 -7.66 30.69 12.69
C TRP A 425 -8.91 31.43 13.17
N ARG A 426 -9.76 30.77 13.97
CA ARG A 426 -10.91 31.38 14.64
C ARG A 426 -10.58 32.01 15.99
N MET A 427 -9.33 31.87 16.45
CA MET A 427 -8.90 32.54 17.69
C MET A 427 -8.87 34.05 17.51
N GLU A 428 -9.45 34.73 18.51
CA GLU A 428 -9.29 36.18 18.62
C GLU A 428 -7.81 36.55 18.89
N PRO A 429 -7.35 37.76 18.54
CA PRO A 429 -5.96 38.19 18.75
C PRO A 429 -5.47 38.00 20.21
N SER A 430 -6.33 38.22 21.19
CA SER A 430 -6.03 37.99 22.61
C SER A 430 -5.80 36.51 22.92
N GLN A 431 -6.59 35.59 22.35
CA GLN A 431 -6.46 34.15 22.49
C GLN A 431 -5.17 33.64 21.79
N GLN A 432 -4.83 34.18 20.60
CA GLN A 432 -3.58 33.85 19.91
C GLN A 432 -2.35 34.23 20.75
N ARG A 433 -2.35 35.42 21.36
CA ARG A 433 -1.27 35.83 22.29
C ARG A 433 -1.19 34.95 23.51
N ALA A 434 -2.32 34.62 24.13
CA ALA A 434 -2.38 33.73 25.30
C ALA A 434 -1.90 32.30 24.99
N ALA A 435 -2.21 31.81 23.79
CA ALA A 435 -1.73 30.51 23.29
C ALA A 435 -0.28 30.55 22.85
N GLY A 436 0.34 31.73 22.66
CA GLY A 436 1.68 31.88 22.10
C GLY A 436 1.76 31.40 20.66
N CYS A 437 0.66 31.49 19.91
CA CYS A 437 0.57 31.03 18.53
C CYS A 437 -0.24 32.03 17.69
N VAL A 438 0.47 32.83 16.90
CA VAL A 438 -0.13 33.81 15.98
C VAL A 438 -0.29 33.16 14.61
N ILE A 439 -1.52 33.07 14.14
CA ILE A 439 -1.84 32.46 12.84
C ILE A 439 -1.31 33.36 11.71
N GLY A 440 -0.65 32.77 10.75
CA GLY A 440 0.07 33.43 9.66
C GLY A 440 1.55 33.74 10.00
N ARG A 441 1.96 33.56 11.26
CA ARG A 441 3.37 33.75 11.69
C ARG A 441 3.96 32.47 12.29
N ASP A 442 3.36 31.97 13.39
CA ASP A 442 3.85 30.81 14.13
C ASP A 442 3.26 29.49 13.59
N TYR A 443 2.05 29.55 13.07
CA TYR A 443 1.37 28.49 12.35
C TYR A 443 0.67 29.07 11.12
N PRO A 444 0.69 28.39 9.95
CA PRO A 444 0.13 28.90 8.72
C PRO A 444 -1.35 29.27 8.84
N ALA A 445 -1.75 30.31 8.13
CA ALA A 445 -3.17 30.55 7.85
C ALA A 445 -3.70 29.49 6.86
N PRO A 446 -5.02 29.19 6.87
CA PRO A 446 -5.61 28.24 5.91
C PRO A 446 -5.32 28.62 4.47
N LEU A 447 -4.78 27.70 3.67
CA LEU A 447 -4.49 27.91 2.25
C LEU A 447 -5.73 28.22 1.40
N VAL A 448 -6.90 27.77 1.83
CA VAL A 448 -8.19 27.92 1.13
C VAL A 448 -9.32 28.07 2.12
N GLU A 449 -10.42 28.69 1.71
CA GLU A 449 -11.66 28.67 2.46
C GLU A 449 -12.41 27.36 2.13
N GLU A 450 -12.68 26.53 3.15
CA GLU A 450 -13.19 25.15 2.99
C GLU A 450 -14.51 25.09 2.23
N ARG A 451 -15.48 25.95 2.58
CA ARG A 451 -16.83 25.92 1.99
C ARG A 451 -16.80 26.28 0.51
N ALA A 452 -16.07 27.32 0.16
CA ALA A 452 -15.94 27.78 -1.23
C ALA A 452 -15.21 26.74 -2.08
N ALA A 453 -14.10 26.19 -1.57
CA ALA A 453 -13.33 25.16 -2.26
C ALA A 453 -14.18 23.90 -2.53
N LEU A 454 -14.90 23.42 -1.52
CA LEU A 454 -15.75 22.23 -1.67
C LEU A 454 -16.98 22.47 -2.55
N ALA A 455 -17.58 23.66 -2.52
CA ALA A 455 -18.68 24.03 -3.43
C ALA A 455 -18.20 24.00 -4.88
N GLN A 456 -17.08 24.66 -5.18
CA GLN A 456 -16.50 24.68 -6.51
C GLN A 456 -16.13 23.26 -7.00
N ALA A 457 -15.48 22.45 -6.15
CA ALA A 457 -15.12 21.08 -6.48
C ALA A 457 -16.36 20.22 -6.77
N ARG A 458 -17.42 20.39 -5.99
CA ARG A 458 -18.69 19.70 -6.16
C ARG A 458 -19.32 20.04 -7.50
N ASP A 459 -19.44 21.32 -7.82
CA ASP A 459 -20.09 21.81 -9.04
C ASP A 459 -19.38 21.28 -10.29
N ARG A 460 -18.05 21.38 -10.33
CA ARG A 460 -17.23 20.86 -11.44
C ARG A 460 -17.39 19.33 -11.62
N LEU A 461 -17.37 18.56 -10.54
CA LEU A 461 -17.50 17.10 -10.61
C LEU A 461 -18.91 16.63 -10.94
N TYR A 462 -19.95 17.32 -10.43
CA TYR A 462 -21.32 16.99 -10.79
C TYR A 462 -21.65 17.38 -12.22
N ALA A 463 -21.05 18.43 -12.77
CA ALA A 463 -21.17 18.77 -14.18
C ALA A 463 -20.72 17.60 -15.08
N VAL A 464 -19.52 17.02 -14.80
CA VAL A 464 -19.04 15.83 -15.50
C VAL A 464 -20.01 14.65 -15.35
N ARG A 465 -20.51 14.38 -14.14
CA ARG A 465 -21.41 13.24 -13.87
C ARG A 465 -22.80 13.36 -14.50
N ARG A 466 -23.22 14.56 -14.90
CA ARG A 466 -24.48 14.77 -15.63
C ARG A 466 -24.40 14.33 -17.07
N ASP A 467 -23.21 14.27 -17.66
CA ASP A 467 -23.01 13.86 -19.04
C ASP A 467 -23.44 12.37 -19.22
N PRO A 468 -24.34 12.08 -20.19
CA PRO A 468 -24.75 10.71 -20.49
C PRO A 468 -23.57 9.77 -20.85
N ARG A 469 -22.53 10.29 -21.52
CA ARG A 469 -21.32 9.53 -21.87
C ARG A 469 -20.55 9.12 -20.62
N ALA A 470 -20.39 10.03 -19.64
CA ALA A 470 -19.77 9.73 -18.37
C ALA A 470 -20.53 8.65 -17.58
N ARG A 471 -21.86 8.63 -17.67
CA ARG A 471 -22.70 7.59 -17.03
C ARG A 471 -22.51 6.21 -17.70
N ALA A 472 -22.51 6.16 -19.03
CA ALA A 472 -22.27 4.93 -19.77
C ALA A 472 -20.88 4.36 -19.48
N GLU A 473 -19.85 5.23 -19.40
CA GLU A 473 -18.50 4.86 -19.00
C GLU A 473 -18.48 4.30 -17.57
N ALA A 474 -19.15 4.95 -16.62
CA ALA A 474 -19.22 4.50 -15.24
C ALA A 474 -19.86 3.10 -15.13
N ASP A 475 -20.89 2.79 -15.91
CA ASP A 475 -21.51 1.45 -15.96
C ASP A 475 -20.53 0.40 -16.51
N ALA A 476 -19.73 0.72 -17.52
CA ALA A 476 -18.68 -0.15 -18.04
C ALA A 476 -17.58 -0.39 -17.01
N ILE A 477 -17.13 0.67 -16.31
CA ILE A 477 -16.14 0.58 -15.22
C ILE A 477 -16.69 -0.27 -14.07
N GLN A 478 -17.95 -0.08 -13.68
CA GLN A 478 -18.60 -0.89 -12.64
C GLN A 478 -18.66 -2.37 -13.03
N THR A 479 -18.94 -2.66 -14.28
CA THR A 479 -18.96 -4.02 -14.79
C THR A 479 -17.58 -4.65 -14.73
N ARG A 480 -16.53 -3.91 -15.09
CA ARG A 480 -15.15 -4.41 -15.13
C ARG A 480 -14.51 -4.52 -13.74
N HIS A 481 -14.70 -3.53 -12.87
CA HIS A 481 -13.96 -3.38 -11.62
C HIS A 481 -14.79 -3.43 -10.35
N GLY A 482 -16.11 -3.44 -10.46
CA GLY A 482 -17.01 -3.45 -9.32
C GLY A 482 -16.81 -4.67 -8.43
N SER A 483 -17.00 -4.48 -7.12
CA SER A 483 -16.93 -5.58 -6.16
C SER A 483 -18.09 -6.57 -6.37
N ARG A 484 -17.80 -7.85 -6.40
CA ARG A 484 -18.75 -8.98 -6.40
C ARG A 484 -18.80 -9.57 -4.99
N ARG A 485 -19.43 -8.89 -4.04
CA ARG A 485 -19.46 -9.31 -2.62
C ARG A 485 -19.89 -10.76 -2.42
N SER A 486 -20.89 -11.21 -3.19
CA SER A 486 -21.38 -12.58 -3.17
C SER A 486 -20.56 -13.56 -4.02
N GLY A 487 -19.63 -13.08 -4.82
CA GLY A 487 -18.95 -13.89 -5.85
C GLY A 487 -19.83 -14.23 -7.07
N LEU A 488 -21.09 -13.82 -7.06
CA LEU A 488 -22.02 -14.06 -8.17
C LEU A 488 -21.79 -13.04 -9.31
N PRO A 489 -22.17 -13.38 -10.57
CA PRO A 489 -22.16 -12.45 -11.68
C PRO A 489 -22.91 -11.17 -11.35
N SER A 490 -22.44 -10.04 -11.93
CA SER A 490 -23.17 -8.79 -11.86
C SER A 490 -24.52 -8.99 -12.58
N ALA A 491 -25.62 -9.01 -11.83
CA ALA A 491 -26.91 -8.95 -12.46
C ALA A 491 -26.96 -7.70 -13.36
N ARG A 492 -27.34 -7.85 -14.64
CA ARG A 492 -27.72 -6.71 -15.49
C ARG A 492 -28.76 -5.92 -14.69
N ARG A 493 -28.39 -4.73 -14.25
CA ARG A 493 -29.25 -3.90 -13.41
C ARG A 493 -30.54 -3.60 -14.20
N ARG A 494 -31.60 -4.31 -13.90
CA ARG A 494 -32.93 -3.82 -14.22
C ARG A 494 -33.02 -2.43 -13.63
N ARG A 495 -33.28 -1.44 -14.48
CA ARG A 495 -33.50 -0.04 -14.13
C ARG A 495 -34.46 0.06 -12.94
N ARG A 496 -33.96 0.14 -11.73
CA ARG A 496 -34.72 0.54 -10.55
C ARG A 496 -34.24 1.94 -10.18
N THR A 497 -35.14 2.88 -10.46
CA THR A 497 -35.14 4.24 -9.95
C THR A 497 -35.29 4.22 -8.42
N ARG A 498 -34.21 3.98 -7.68
CA ARG A 498 -34.06 4.39 -6.28
C ARG A 498 -32.56 4.36 -5.95
N ALA A 499 -32.05 5.51 -5.54
CA ALA A 499 -30.74 5.63 -4.95
C ALA A 499 -30.68 4.79 -3.67
N THR A 500 -30.06 3.61 -3.74
CA THR A 500 -29.63 2.91 -2.53
C THR A 500 -28.19 3.33 -2.25
N SER A 501 -28.03 4.08 -1.18
CA SER A 501 -26.75 4.36 -0.55
C SER A 501 -25.99 3.04 -0.39
N GLN A 502 -24.80 2.97 -0.94
CA GLN A 502 -23.85 1.92 -0.61
C GLN A 502 -23.57 2.04 0.89
N PRO A 503 -23.69 0.99 1.71
CA PRO A 503 -23.35 1.07 3.12
C PRO A 503 -21.90 1.56 3.23
N ASP A 504 -21.67 2.46 4.14
CA ASP A 504 -20.33 3.00 4.38
C ASP A 504 -19.42 1.82 4.77
N LEU A 505 -18.39 1.56 3.97
CA LEU A 505 -17.43 0.46 4.20
C LEU A 505 -16.54 0.76 5.42
N PHE A 506 -16.79 1.87 6.10
CA PHE A 506 -15.95 2.46 7.14
C PHE A 506 -16.75 2.92 8.37
N GLU A 507 -18.04 2.62 8.47
CA GLU A 507 -18.76 2.69 9.75
C GLU A 507 -18.62 1.41 10.57
#